data_d965923a9e90623fda4a3228dbc47183
#
_entry.id   d965923a9e90623fda4a3228dbc47183
#
_cell.length_a   1.000
_cell.length_b   1.000
_cell.length_c   1.000
_cell.angle_alpha   90.00
_cell.angle_beta   90.00
_cell.angle_gamma   90.00
#
_symmetry.space_group_name_H-M   'P 1'
#
loop_
_entity.id
_entity.type
_entity.pdbx_description
1 polymer ?
#
loop_
_entity_poly.entity_id
_entity_poly.type
_entity_poly.pdbx_seq_one_letter_code
_entity_poly.pdbx_strand_id
1 'polypeptide(L)'
;MRTEHVKEWKIAVLGAGTMGQCIAQFFAMNGHLVSLYNRTPANLEKALVQIKNNLGTLVQLGQIPPEAVSHTMESIYGTSDLKEAVAEADIVIENLAEREDVKKMIFSQLDEYCGSDTILSSDTSTMNIFEFLEISHPERLIITHFFNPAHVMPLVEVVRGPETSDQVTLAVKKLLEGDGKTVAVLNKAIPGFILNRITLAVFREASYIAENGWASPEDIDKAVVSTFGPRYTFEGPFGLSDFAGVDVYERLATLLPPVLCSDTECPQMVKDMVAAGKLGVKSGEGFYRYRDEAKVRRDRDMRIVKTIQAVRRVNEEMA
;
A
#
# COMPACT_ATOMS: atom_id res chain seq x y z
N MET A 1 -26.93 -2.36 -0.24
CA MET A 1 -27.37 -3.68 0.24
C MET A 1 -26.17 -4.43 0.80
N ARG A 2 -25.95 -4.39 2.14
CA ARG A 2 -25.00 -5.25 2.84
C ARG A 2 -25.82 -6.38 3.47
N THR A 3 -25.95 -7.50 2.80
CA THR A 3 -26.62 -8.70 3.33
C THR A 3 -25.99 -9.97 2.77
N GLU A 4 -24.72 -10.16 3.06
CA GLU A 4 -24.11 -11.45 3.30
C GLU A 4 -23.20 -11.23 4.50
N HIS A 5 -23.36 -12.05 5.54
CA HIS A 5 -22.49 -12.00 6.71
C HIS A 5 -21.05 -12.20 6.25
N VAL A 6 -20.31 -11.11 6.10
CA VAL A 6 -18.86 -11.21 5.93
C VAL A 6 -18.35 -11.93 7.16
N LYS A 7 -17.67 -13.05 6.96
CA LYS A 7 -17.07 -13.81 8.08
C LYS A 7 -16.18 -12.84 8.86
N GLU A 8 -16.42 -12.71 10.16
CA GLU A 8 -15.53 -11.97 11.05
C GLU A 8 -14.17 -12.70 11.08
N TRP A 9 -13.11 -12.00 10.70
CA TRP A 9 -11.76 -12.55 10.72
C TRP A 9 -11.02 -12.08 11.97
N LYS A 10 -10.16 -12.94 12.51
CA LYS A 10 -9.17 -12.60 13.51
C LYS A 10 -7.86 -12.31 12.82
N ILE A 11 -7.41 -11.08 12.86
CA ILE A 11 -6.29 -10.58 12.07
C ILE A 11 -5.16 -10.16 13.02
N ALA A 12 -3.99 -10.74 12.84
CA ALA A 12 -2.80 -10.29 13.55
C ALA A 12 -1.96 -9.38 12.65
N VAL A 13 -1.68 -8.16 13.10
CA VAL A 13 -0.81 -7.19 12.42
C VAL A 13 0.48 -7.04 13.20
N LEU A 14 1.60 -7.44 12.60
CA LEU A 14 2.91 -7.43 13.25
C LEU A 14 3.70 -6.18 12.86
N GLY A 15 3.94 -5.33 13.85
CA GLY A 15 4.59 -4.04 13.67
C GLY A 15 3.60 -2.87 13.70
N ALA A 16 3.74 -2.01 14.72
CA ALA A 16 2.90 -0.84 14.93
C ALA A 16 3.54 0.45 14.34
N GLY A 17 4.22 0.30 13.20
CA GLY A 17 4.77 1.42 12.42
C GLY A 17 3.70 2.13 11.60
N THR A 18 4.13 2.99 10.68
CA THR A 18 3.24 3.79 9.81
C THR A 18 2.24 2.94 9.04
N MET A 19 2.67 1.81 8.47
CA MET A 19 1.77 0.92 7.74
C MET A 19 0.93 0.06 8.68
N GLY A 20 1.54 -0.64 9.63
CA GLY A 20 0.82 -1.59 10.49
C GLY A 20 -0.31 -0.95 11.30
N GLN A 21 -0.12 0.26 11.83
CA GLN A 21 -1.22 0.98 12.50
C GLN A 21 -2.38 1.30 11.55
N CYS A 22 -2.09 1.66 10.29
CA CYS A 22 -3.11 1.96 9.28
C CYS A 22 -3.83 0.68 8.79
N ILE A 23 -3.12 -0.45 8.70
CA ILE A 23 -3.70 -1.75 8.34
C ILE A 23 -4.58 -2.26 9.48
N ALA A 24 -4.11 -2.18 10.74
CA ALA A 24 -4.90 -2.53 11.90
C ALA A 24 -6.20 -1.70 11.99
N GLN A 25 -6.08 -0.38 11.79
CA GLN A 25 -7.22 0.53 11.71
C GLN A 25 -8.20 0.11 10.60
N PHE A 26 -7.71 -0.20 9.41
CA PHE A 26 -8.53 -0.58 8.26
C PHE A 26 -9.40 -1.80 8.57
N PHE A 27 -8.81 -2.87 9.07
CA PHE A 27 -9.57 -4.09 9.38
C PHE A 27 -10.54 -3.90 10.55
N ALA A 28 -10.13 -3.21 11.61
CA ALA A 28 -11.00 -2.91 12.74
C ALA A 28 -12.21 -2.04 12.35
N MET A 29 -12.04 -1.07 11.44
CA MET A 29 -13.14 -0.27 10.89
C MET A 29 -14.15 -1.11 10.09
N ASN A 30 -13.73 -2.25 9.55
CA ASN A 30 -14.57 -3.18 8.79
C ASN A 30 -15.17 -4.30 9.66
N GLY A 31 -14.99 -4.23 10.99
CA GLY A 31 -15.64 -5.13 11.94
C GLY A 31 -14.87 -6.43 12.21
N HIS A 32 -13.56 -6.46 11.94
CA HIS A 32 -12.69 -7.57 12.26
C HIS A 32 -12.04 -7.38 13.64
N LEU A 33 -11.73 -8.48 14.32
CA LEU A 33 -10.92 -8.46 15.53
C LEU A 33 -9.43 -8.39 15.16
N VAL A 34 -8.72 -7.41 15.67
CA VAL A 34 -7.33 -7.14 15.30
C VAL A 34 -6.42 -7.24 16.51
N SER A 35 -5.42 -8.11 16.45
CA SER A 35 -4.27 -8.10 17.36
C SER A 35 -3.14 -7.29 16.75
N LEU A 36 -2.82 -6.14 17.36
CA LEU A 36 -1.71 -5.29 16.94
C LEU A 36 -0.50 -5.56 17.80
N TYR A 37 0.52 -6.16 17.21
CA TYR A 37 1.78 -6.49 17.90
C TYR A 37 2.86 -5.44 17.66
N ASN A 38 3.55 -5.07 18.72
CA ASN A 38 4.85 -4.42 18.63
C ASN A 38 5.74 -4.80 19.81
N ARG A 39 6.98 -5.20 19.53
CA ARG A 39 7.97 -5.58 20.55
C ARG A 39 8.18 -4.51 21.62
N THR A 40 7.97 -3.24 21.30
CA THR A 40 8.16 -2.09 22.19
C THR A 40 6.81 -1.52 22.62
N PRO A 41 6.38 -1.65 23.88
CA PRO A 41 5.09 -1.14 24.35
C PRO A 41 4.85 0.34 24.05
N ALA A 42 5.86 1.19 24.21
CA ALA A 42 5.76 2.62 23.91
C ALA A 42 5.43 2.93 22.44
N ASN A 43 5.87 2.08 21.50
CA ASN A 43 5.51 2.24 20.09
C ASN A 43 4.07 1.80 19.85
N LEU A 44 3.60 0.78 20.55
CA LEU A 44 2.22 0.31 20.50
C LEU A 44 1.25 1.40 20.99
N GLU A 45 1.54 2.00 22.14
CA GLU A 45 0.75 3.12 22.68
C GLU A 45 0.67 4.29 21.70
N LYS A 46 1.81 4.67 21.09
CA LYS A 46 1.84 5.73 20.06
C LYS A 46 0.98 5.37 18.85
N ALA A 47 1.02 4.12 18.42
CA ALA A 47 0.20 3.66 17.29
C ALA A 47 -1.29 3.72 17.61
N LEU A 48 -1.73 3.29 18.79
CA LEU A 48 -3.13 3.37 19.22
C LEU A 48 -3.61 4.83 19.30
N VAL A 49 -2.78 5.75 19.82
CA VAL A 49 -3.08 7.19 19.80
C VAL A 49 -3.21 7.71 18.38
N GLN A 50 -2.31 7.30 17.47
CA GLN A 50 -2.37 7.73 16.07
C GLN A 50 -3.59 7.17 15.34
N ILE A 51 -3.97 5.91 15.57
CA ILE A 51 -5.22 5.32 15.06
C ILE A 51 -6.41 6.17 15.49
N LYS A 52 -6.51 6.51 16.78
CA LYS A 52 -7.59 7.37 17.30
C LYS A 52 -7.62 8.75 16.63
N ASN A 53 -6.46 9.35 16.39
CA ASN A 53 -6.35 10.64 15.68
C ASN A 53 -6.81 10.53 14.22
N ASN A 54 -6.41 9.46 13.54
CA ASN A 54 -6.84 9.19 12.16
C ASN A 54 -8.37 9.03 12.08
N LEU A 55 -8.96 8.26 13.01
CA LEU A 55 -10.42 8.09 13.09
C LEU A 55 -11.12 9.43 13.34
N GLY A 56 -10.59 10.27 14.25
CA GLY A 56 -11.11 11.61 14.47
C GLY A 56 -11.08 12.49 13.20
N THR A 57 -10.03 12.35 12.39
CA THR A 57 -9.95 13.03 11.08
C THR A 57 -11.03 12.53 10.11
N LEU A 58 -11.27 11.22 10.07
CA LEU A 58 -12.31 10.64 9.22
C LEU A 58 -13.72 11.09 9.65
N VAL A 59 -13.96 11.24 10.96
CA VAL A 59 -15.22 11.84 11.47
C VAL A 59 -15.37 13.29 10.99
N GLN A 60 -14.32 14.11 11.14
CA GLN A 60 -14.33 15.51 10.67
C GLN A 60 -14.60 15.64 9.16
N LEU A 61 -14.17 14.65 8.38
CA LEU A 61 -14.40 14.56 6.94
C LEU A 61 -15.75 13.94 6.57
N GLY A 62 -16.57 13.54 7.56
CA GLY A 62 -17.86 12.89 7.33
C GLY A 62 -17.75 11.48 6.71
N GLN A 63 -16.60 10.80 6.88
CA GLN A 63 -16.36 9.46 6.32
C GLN A 63 -16.94 8.35 7.19
N ILE A 64 -16.91 8.56 8.49
CA ILE A 64 -17.45 7.66 9.50
C ILE A 64 -18.25 8.47 10.53
N PRO A 65 -19.26 7.88 11.15
CA PRO A 65 -19.97 8.52 12.24
C PRO A 65 -19.13 8.52 13.54
N PRO A 66 -19.36 9.46 14.49
CA PRO A 66 -18.55 9.57 15.71
C PRO A 66 -18.47 8.29 16.54
N GLU A 67 -19.56 7.52 16.61
CA GLU A 67 -19.66 6.25 17.35
C GLU A 67 -18.75 5.15 16.77
N ALA A 68 -18.41 5.21 15.50
CA ALA A 68 -17.48 4.26 14.89
C ALA A 68 -16.08 4.31 15.51
N VAL A 69 -15.70 5.43 16.14
CA VAL A 69 -14.38 5.57 16.77
C VAL A 69 -14.23 4.59 17.92
N SER A 70 -15.21 4.53 18.85
CA SER A 70 -15.16 3.61 19.99
C SER A 70 -15.19 2.16 19.54
N HIS A 71 -16.11 1.79 18.64
CA HIS A 71 -16.20 0.43 18.11
C HIS A 71 -14.91 -0.04 17.44
N THR A 72 -14.28 0.82 16.62
CA THR A 72 -13.00 0.49 15.98
C THR A 72 -11.89 0.28 17.02
N MET A 73 -11.81 1.17 18.02
CA MET A 73 -10.77 1.06 19.05
C MET A 73 -10.95 -0.17 19.94
N GLU A 74 -12.18 -0.55 20.25
CA GLU A 74 -12.53 -1.76 21.01
C GLU A 74 -12.20 -3.06 20.27
N SER A 75 -12.18 -3.01 18.94
CA SER A 75 -11.83 -4.15 18.08
C SER A 75 -10.31 -4.35 17.92
N ILE A 76 -9.47 -3.46 18.50
CA ILE A 76 -8.00 -3.56 18.43
C ILE A 76 -7.43 -3.94 19.78
N TYR A 77 -6.85 -5.12 19.86
CA TYR A 77 -6.08 -5.57 21.01
C TYR A 77 -4.58 -5.37 20.77
N GLY A 78 -3.95 -4.55 21.62
CA GLY A 78 -2.51 -4.28 21.52
C GLY A 78 -1.72 -5.18 22.45
N THR A 79 -0.70 -5.90 21.95
CA THR A 79 0.17 -6.75 22.76
C THR A 79 1.63 -6.67 22.33
N SER A 80 2.54 -6.94 23.30
CA SER A 80 3.98 -7.11 23.04
C SER A 80 4.42 -8.58 23.11
N ASP A 81 3.49 -9.50 23.26
CA ASP A 81 3.71 -10.94 23.19
C ASP A 81 3.31 -11.42 21.77
N LEU A 82 4.30 -11.92 21.02
CA LEU A 82 4.07 -12.40 19.66
C LEU A 82 3.15 -13.62 19.63
N LYS A 83 3.36 -14.56 20.56
CA LYS A 83 2.58 -15.79 20.60
C LYS A 83 1.11 -15.51 20.90
N GLU A 84 0.86 -14.59 21.82
CA GLU A 84 -0.49 -14.12 22.15
C GLU A 84 -1.14 -13.43 20.93
N ALA A 85 -0.38 -12.57 20.22
CA ALA A 85 -0.89 -11.83 19.07
C ALA A 85 -1.42 -12.73 17.95
N VAL A 86 -0.79 -13.91 17.74
CA VAL A 86 -1.09 -14.78 16.59
C VAL A 86 -1.86 -16.05 16.96
N ALA A 87 -2.12 -16.30 18.24
CA ALA A 87 -2.67 -17.57 18.74
C ALA A 87 -3.99 -17.99 18.09
N GLU A 88 -4.83 -17.03 17.74
CA GLU A 88 -6.15 -17.30 17.15
C GLU A 88 -6.33 -16.64 15.78
N ALA A 89 -5.23 -16.21 15.13
CA ALA A 89 -5.30 -15.48 13.89
C ALA A 89 -5.72 -16.37 12.71
N ASP A 90 -6.72 -15.94 11.94
CA ASP A 90 -7.02 -16.51 10.62
C ASP A 90 -5.96 -16.06 9.59
N ILE A 91 -5.44 -14.84 9.75
CA ILE A 91 -4.37 -14.28 8.93
C ILE A 91 -3.41 -13.43 9.76
N VAL A 92 -2.13 -13.56 9.49
CA VAL A 92 -1.07 -12.72 10.03
C VAL A 92 -0.52 -11.83 8.92
N ILE A 93 -0.45 -10.51 9.16
CA ILE A 93 0.13 -9.54 8.23
C ILE A 93 1.38 -8.93 8.85
N GLU A 94 2.53 -9.29 8.31
CA GLU A 94 3.83 -8.83 8.78
C GLU A 94 4.20 -7.49 8.14
N ASN A 95 4.49 -6.49 9.00
CA ASN A 95 4.85 -5.10 8.67
C ASN A 95 6.14 -4.66 9.40
N LEU A 96 7.09 -5.57 9.56
CA LEU A 96 8.36 -5.26 10.22
C LEU A 96 9.36 -4.63 9.24
N ALA A 97 10.60 -4.46 9.70
CA ALA A 97 11.65 -3.86 8.88
C ALA A 97 11.88 -4.66 7.59
N GLU A 98 12.10 -3.94 6.48
CA GLU A 98 12.36 -4.51 5.15
C GLU A 98 13.79 -5.07 5.09
N ARG A 99 14.01 -6.15 5.84
CA ARG A 99 15.30 -6.85 6.01
C ARG A 99 15.06 -8.35 6.04
N GLU A 100 15.86 -9.09 5.26
CA GLU A 100 15.75 -10.54 5.12
C GLU A 100 15.92 -11.29 6.45
N ASP A 101 16.93 -10.91 7.26
CA ASP A 101 17.19 -11.53 8.56
C ASP A 101 16.02 -11.35 9.54
N VAL A 102 15.38 -10.18 9.52
CA VAL A 102 14.19 -9.91 10.35
C VAL A 102 12.99 -10.74 9.90
N LYS A 103 12.77 -10.81 8.58
CA LYS A 103 11.66 -11.60 8.03
C LYS A 103 11.87 -13.11 8.26
N LYS A 104 13.07 -13.63 8.04
CA LYS A 104 13.40 -15.04 8.35
C LYS A 104 13.12 -15.38 9.82
N MET A 105 13.60 -14.54 10.73
CA MET A 105 13.39 -14.76 12.17
C MET A 105 11.91 -14.78 12.54
N ILE A 106 11.13 -13.79 12.07
CA ILE A 106 9.72 -13.70 12.46
C ILE A 106 8.88 -14.81 11.82
N PHE A 107 9.08 -15.12 10.53
CA PHE A 107 8.33 -16.18 9.86
C PHE A 107 8.65 -17.57 10.41
N SER A 108 9.87 -17.84 10.87
CA SER A 108 10.19 -19.07 11.61
C SER A 108 9.39 -19.18 12.92
N GLN A 109 9.22 -18.09 13.67
CA GLN A 109 8.38 -18.06 14.86
C GLN A 109 6.89 -18.22 14.53
N LEU A 110 6.42 -17.60 13.43
CA LEU A 110 5.05 -17.75 12.97
C LEU A 110 4.73 -19.18 12.55
N ASP A 111 5.67 -19.85 11.92
CA ASP A 111 5.51 -21.26 11.51
C ASP A 111 5.36 -22.20 12.72
N GLU A 112 5.99 -21.86 13.85
CA GLU A 112 5.86 -22.58 15.12
C GLU A 112 4.56 -22.25 15.88
N TYR A 113 4.16 -20.93 15.90
CA TYR A 113 3.08 -20.47 16.77
C TYR A 113 1.69 -20.51 16.14
N CYS A 114 1.62 -20.44 14.82
CA CYS A 114 0.35 -20.44 14.09
C CYS A 114 -0.08 -21.83 13.67
N GLY A 115 -1.41 -22.06 13.66
CA GLY A 115 -1.96 -23.27 13.07
C GLY A 115 -1.66 -23.39 11.57
N SER A 116 -1.75 -24.63 11.02
CA SER A 116 -1.52 -24.88 9.59
C SER A 116 -2.46 -24.11 8.66
N ASP A 117 -3.65 -23.77 9.14
CA ASP A 117 -4.68 -23.06 8.37
C ASP A 117 -4.55 -21.54 8.42
N THR A 118 -3.69 -21.01 9.31
CA THR A 118 -3.44 -19.57 9.41
C THR A 118 -2.70 -19.06 8.19
N ILE A 119 -3.26 -18.09 7.48
CA ILE A 119 -2.60 -17.46 6.33
C ILE A 119 -1.46 -16.58 6.84
N LEU A 120 -0.27 -16.75 6.28
CA LEU A 120 0.90 -15.92 6.57
C LEU A 120 1.15 -14.93 5.43
N SER A 121 1.05 -13.64 5.74
CA SER A 121 1.25 -12.59 4.75
C SER A 121 2.35 -11.61 5.17
N SER A 122 3.06 -11.05 4.18
CA SER A 122 3.96 -9.91 4.37
C SER A 122 3.46 -8.70 3.60
N ASP A 123 3.56 -7.51 4.20
CA ASP A 123 3.33 -6.21 3.54
C ASP A 123 4.65 -5.66 2.95
N THR A 124 5.58 -6.53 2.56
CA THR A 124 6.80 -6.11 1.87
C THR A 124 6.47 -5.33 0.60
N SER A 125 7.23 -4.27 0.33
CA SER A 125 7.04 -3.45 -0.86
C SER A 125 7.91 -3.86 -2.05
N THR A 126 9.00 -4.62 -1.79
CA THR A 126 10.00 -4.90 -2.83
C THR A 126 10.60 -6.29 -2.78
N MET A 127 10.56 -6.98 -1.63
CA MET A 127 11.25 -8.24 -1.44
C MET A 127 10.43 -9.43 -1.97
N ASN A 128 11.11 -10.34 -2.65
CA ASN A 128 10.55 -11.66 -2.96
C ASN A 128 10.79 -12.62 -1.78
N ILE A 129 9.87 -12.59 -0.83
CA ILE A 129 9.97 -13.41 0.39
C ILE A 129 9.97 -14.91 0.12
N PHE A 130 9.42 -15.34 -1.00
CA PHE A 130 9.36 -16.75 -1.39
C PHE A 130 10.72 -17.34 -1.76
N GLU A 131 11.73 -16.51 -2.01
CA GLU A 131 13.10 -16.98 -2.33
C GLU A 131 13.93 -17.30 -1.10
N PHE A 132 13.56 -16.80 0.08
CA PHE A 132 14.38 -16.92 1.26
C PHE A 132 13.65 -17.37 2.53
N LEU A 133 12.31 -17.38 2.54
CA LEU A 133 11.56 -17.93 3.67
C LEU A 133 11.40 -19.44 3.53
N GLU A 134 11.70 -20.14 4.62
CA GLU A 134 11.47 -21.57 4.77
C GLU A 134 10.40 -21.77 5.84
N ILE A 135 9.23 -22.25 5.46
CA ILE A 135 8.10 -22.56 6.35
C ILE A 135 7.52 -23.93 6.03
N SER A 136 6.93 -24.58 7.02
CA SER A 136 6.42 -25.96 6.90
C SER A 136 5.25 -26.10 5.92
N HIS A 137 4.47 -25.04 5.76
CA HIS A 137 3.26 -24.97 4.93
C HIS A 137 3.33 -23.78 3.97
N PRO A 138 4.16 -23.83 2.90
CA PRO A 138 4.38 -22.72 1.99
C PRO A 138 3.15 -22.35 1.16
N GLU A 139 2.16 -23.25 1.04
CA GLU A 139 0.89 -23.01 0.35
C GLU A 139 0.02 -21.91 1.02
N ARG A 140 0.29 -21.59 2.29
CA ARG A 140 -0.38 -20.53 3.05
C ARG A 140 0.33 -19.18 3.04
N LEU A 141 1.53 -19.11 2.40
CA LEU A 141 2.32 -17.89 2.31
C LEU A 141 1.89 -17.05 1.12
N ILE A 142 1.69 -15.74 1.37
CA ILE A 142 1.27 -14.76 0.37
C ILE A 142 1.86 -13.39 0.69
N ILE A 143 1.91 -12.47 -0.28
CA ILE A 143 2.20 -11.05 -0.03
C ILE A 143 0.90 -10.26 -0.20
N THR A 144 0.65 -9.32 0.72
CA THR A 144 -0.41 -8.31 0.61
C THR A 144 0.22 -6.92 0.75
N HIS A 145 0.57 -6.31 -0.38
CA HIS A 145 1.23 -5.02 -0.41
C HIS A 145 0.18 -3.90 -0.36
N PHE A 146 0.06 -3.25 0.79
CA PHE A 146 -0.80 -2.08 1.00
C PHE A 146 -0.07 -0.79 0.63
N PHE A 147 -0.83 0.26 0.34
CA PHE A 147 -0.30 1.58 0.01
C PHE A 147 -0.63 2.61 1.09
N ASN A 148 0.34 3.47 1.39
CA ASN A 148 0.21 4.49 2.45
C ASN A 148 -0.66 5.69 2.01
N PRO A 149 -1.66 6.09 2.82
CA PRO A 149 -2.12 5.49 4.07
C PRO A 149 -3.08 4.31 3.84
N ALA A 150 -2.78 3.14 4.44
CA ALA A 150 -3.48 1.89 4.14
C ALA A 150 -4.99 1.91 4.46
N HIS A 151 -5.43 2.70 5.44
CA HIS A 151 -6.85 2.85 5.77
C HIS A 151 -7.63 3.73 4.76
N VAL A 152 -6.95 4.42 3.85
CA VAL A 152 -7.55 5.32 2.85
C VAL A 152 -7.35 4.79 1.43
N MET A 153 -6.13 4.37 1.09
CA MET A 153 -5.79 3.94 -0.26
C MET A 153 -6.55 2.66 -0.64
N PRO A 154 -7.25 2.64 -1.79
CA PRO A 154 -8.09 1.49 -2.14
C PRO A 154 -7.31 0.27 -2.60
N LEU A 155 -6.13 0.42 -3.21
CA LEU A 155 -5.39 -0.68 -3.81
C LEU A 155 -4.66 -1.53 -2.78
N VAL A 156 -4.73 -2.86 -2.98
CA VAL A 156 -3.81 -3.85 -2.40
C VAL A 156 -3.33 -4.75 -3.53
N GLU A 157 -2.02 -4.91 -3.66
CA GLU A 157 -1.43 -5.92 -4.54
C GLU A 157 -1.31 -7.24 -3.76
N VAL A 158 -1.95 -8.28 -4.27
CA VAL A 158 -1.88 -9.64 -3.73
C VAL A 158 -0.93 -10.44 -4.61
N VAL A 159 0.21 -10.85 -4.04
CA VAL A 159 1.28 -11.51 -4.81
C VAL A 159 1.44 -12.95 -4.39
N ARG A 160 1.34 -13.83 -5.36
CA ARG A 160 1.49 -15.28 -5.18
C ARG A 160 2.95 -15.70 -5.26
N GLY A 161 3.32 -16.63 -4.39
CA GLY A 161 4.54 -17.42 -4.53
C GLY A 161 4.32 -18.66 -5.39
N PRO A 162 5.41 -19.42 -5.65
CA PRO A 162 5.32 -20.64 -6.45
C PRO A 162 4.38 -21.69 -5.87
N GLU A 163 4.28 -21.75 -4.55
CA GLU A 163 3.51 -22.75 -3.81
C GLU A 163 2.20 -22.20 -3.22
N THR A 164 1.98 -20.87 -3.25
CA THR A 164 0.76 -20.25 -2.74
C THR A 164 -0.48 -20.89 -3.37
N SER A 165 -1.38 -21.42 -2.55
CA SER A 165 -2.58 -22.10 -3.03
C SER A 165 -3.60 -21.13 -3.62
N ASP A 166 -4.41 -21.61 -4.58
CA ASP A 166 -5.53 -20.84 -5.12
C ASP A 166 -6.57 -20.51 -4.04
N GLN A 167 -6.75 -21.41 -3.07
CA GLN A 167 -7.68 -21.21 -1.95
C GLN A 167 -7.25 -20.02 -1.09
N VAL A 168 -5.97 -19.92 -0.73
CA VAL A 168 -5.42 -18.79 0.05
C VAL A 168 -5.56 -17.50 -0.74
N THR A 169 -5.20 -17.50 -2.02
CA THR A 169 -5.33 -16.32 -2.89
C THR A 169 -6.79 -15.84 -2.96
N LEU A 170 -7.74 -16.77 -3.15
CA LEU A 170 -9.16 -16.43 -3.23
C LEU A 170 -9.70 -15.94 -1.89
N ALA A 171 -9.29 -16.54 -0.76
CA ALA A 171 -9.70 -16.13 0.57
C ALA A 171 -9.24 -14.71 0.89
N VAL A 172 -7.96 -14.40 0.65
CA VAL A 172 -7.40 -13.05 0.85
C VAL A 172 -8.06 -12.02 -0.08
N LYS A 173 -8.25 -12.37 -1.35
CA LYS A 173 -8.96 -11.51 -2.29
C LYS A 173 -10.38 -11.18 -1.81
N LYS A 174 -11.16 -12.20 -1.41
CA LYS A 174 -12.53 -12.02 -0.91
C LYS A 174 -12.57 -11.18 0.37
N LEU A 175 -11.64 -11.39 1.30
CA LEU A 175 -11.52 -10.57 2.51
C LEU A 175 -11.32 -9.09 2.13
N LEU A 176 -10.32 -8.80 1.33
CA LEU A 176 -9.96 -7.43 0.98
C LEU A 176 -11.05 -6.73 0.14
N GLU A 177 -11.62 -7.41 -0.86
CA GLU A 177 -12.71 -6.87 -1.69
C GLU A 177 -14.00 -6.70 -0.88
N GLY A 178 -14.29 -7.62 0.05
CA GLY A 178 -15.42 -7.51 0.98
C GLY A 178 -15.32 -6.29 1.89
N ASP A 179 -14.11 -5.90 2.26
CA ASP A 179 -13.80 -4.70 3.05
C ASP A 179 -13.67 -3.43 2.19
N GLY A 180 -13.93 -3.52 0.89
CA GLY A 180 -13.95 -2.37 -0.02
C GLY A 180 -12.59 -1.98 -0.60
N LYS A 181 -11.60 -2.89 -0.57
CA LYS A 181 -10.35 -2.72 -1.32
C LYS A 181 -10.51 -3.12 -2.79
N THR A 182 -9.69 -2.52 -3.62
CA THR A 182 -9.44 -2.99 -4.99
C THR A 182 -8.22 -3.90 -4.95
N VAL A 183 -8.37 -5.14 -5.43
CA VAL A 183 -7.29 -6.13 -5.38
C VAL A 183 -6.71 -6.35 -6.77
N ALA A 184 -5.40 -6.14 -6.91
CA ALA A 184 -4.62 -6.55 -8.08
C ALA A 184 -3.81 -7.81 -7.75
N VAL A 185 -4.08 -8.92 -8.45
CA VAL A 185 -3.39 -10.19 -8.21
C VAL A 185 -2.20 -10.32 -9.17
N LEU A 186 -1.02 -10.58 -8.58
CA LEU A 186 0.17 -10.98 -9.33
C LEU A 186 0.36 -12.50 -9.21
N ASN A 187 0.47 -13.16 -10.34
CA ASN A 187 0.68 -14.61 -10.39
C ASN A 187 2.11 -15.03 -10.04
N LYS A 188 3.03 -14.08 -9.91
CA LYS A 188 4.43 -14.30 -9.58
C LYS A 188 5.00 -13.06 -8.91
N ALA A 189 5.82 -13.27 -7.88
CA ALA A 189 6.59 -12.19 -7.29
C ALA A 189 7.66 -11.70 -8.26
N ILE A 190 7.61 -10.40 -8.57
CA ILE A 190 8.63 -9.68 -9.33
C ILE A 190 9.09 -8.46 -8.52
N PRO A 191 10.37 -8.07 -8.54
CA PRO A 191 10.85 -6.93 -7.79
C PRO A 191 10.04 -5.66 -8.08
N GLY A 192 9.49 -5.03 -7.01
CA GLY A 192 8.69 -3.80 -7.12
C GLY A 192 7.25 -4.00 -7.61
N PHE A 193 6.80 -5.23 -7.78
CA PHE A 193 5.42 -5.62 -8.18
C PHE A 193 4.89 -4.82 -9.38
N ILE A 194 3.62 -4.42 -9.42
CA ILE A 194 3.06 -3.64 -10.54
C ILE A 194 3.32 -2.14 -10.35
N LEU A 195 2.82 -1.58 -9.24
CA LEU A 195 2.70 -0.12 -9.11
C LEU A 195 4.05 0.56 -8.92
N ASN A 196 4.95 -0.02 -8.10
CA ASN A 196 6.29 0.55 -7.94
C ASN A 196 7.07 0.54 -9.26
N ARG A 197 6.92 -0.50 -10.08
CA ARG A 197 7.57 -0.58 -11.39
C ARG A 197 7.08 0.51 -12.34
N ILE A 198 5.76 0.70 -12.43
CA ILE A 198 5.16 1.75 -13.27
C ILE A 198 5.56 3.13 -12.76
N THR A 199 5.47 3.36 -11.46
CA THR A 199 5.85 4.63 -10.83
C THR A 199 7.31 4.98 -11.11
N LEU A 200 8.23 4.02 -10.97
CA LEU A 200 9.65 4.26 -11.24
C LEU A 200 9.97 4.42 -12.72
N ALA A 201 9.22 3.76 -13.62
CA ALA A 201 9.37 3.98 -15.06
C ALA A 201 8.99 5.42 -15.45
N VAL A 202 7.87 5.92 -14.90
CA VAL A 202 7.46 7.32 -15.10
C VAL A 202 8.48 8.29 -14.48
N PHE A 203 8.93 8.01 -13.26
CA PHE A 203 9.91 8.88 -12.56
C PHE A 203 11.25 8.92 -13.27
N ARG A 204 11.74 7.80 -13.81
CA ARG A 204 12.97 7.73 -14.59
C ARG A 204 12.92 8.64 -15.82
N GLU A 205 11.84 8.55 -16.59
CA GLU A 205 11.65 9.40 -17.77
C GLU A 205 11.47 10.88 -17.38
N ALA A 206 10.69 11.18 -16.35
CA ALA A 206 10.52 12.54 -15.84
C ALA A 206 11.85 13.16 -15.38
N SER A 207 12.68 12.39 -14.67
CA SER A 207 14.01 12.84 -14.25
C SER A 207 14.93 13.09 -15.45
N TYR A 208 14.90 12.22 -16.46
CA TYR A 208 15.68 12.35 -17.67
C TYR A 208 15.33 13.63 -18.44
N ILE A 209 14.05 13.93 -18.59
CA ILE A 209 13.57 15.17 -19.21
C ILE A 209 14.07 16.40 -18.45
N ALA A 210 14.01 16.36 -17.11
CA ALA A 210 14.43 17.46 -16.25
C ALA A 210 15.96 17.68 -16.28
N GLU A 211 16.77 16.60 -16.19
CA GLU A 211 18.22 16.66 -16.22
C GLU A 211 18.77 17.18 -17.55
N ASN A 212 18.09 16.91 -18.66
CA ASN A 212 18.42 17.45 -19.98
C ASN A 212 17.95 18.91 -20.18
N GLY A 213 17.27 19.49 -19.20
CA GLY A 213 16.76 20.87 -19.27
C GLY A 213 15.62 21.05 -20.28
N TRP A 214 14.96 19.97 -20.72
CA TRP A 214 13.87 20.06 -21.69
C TRP A 214 12.58 20.59 -21.08
N ALA A 215 12.34 20.33 -19.80
CA ALA A 215 11.24 20.92 -19.04
C ALA A 215 11.61 21.04 -17.55
N SER A 216 10.96 21.97 -16.84
CA SER A 216 11.10 22.06 -15.38
C SER A 216 10.34 20.94 -14.67
N PRO A 217 10.75 20.51 -13.46
CA PRO A 217 9.96 19.58 -12.65
C PRO A 217 8.49 20.02 -12.47
N GLU A 218 8.26 21.34 -12.29
CA GLU A 218 6.91 21.87 -12.19
C GLU A 218 6.07 21.68 -13.45
N ASP A 219 6.65 21.85 -14.64
CA ASP A 219 5.91 21.69 -15.90
C ASP A 219 5.68 20.22 -16.24
N ILE A 220 6.62 19.34 -15.88
CA ILE A 220 6.44 17.87 -15.97
C ILE A 220 5.28 17.43 -15.06
N ASP A 221 5.26 17.88 -13.81
CA ASP A 221 4.18 17.54 -12.87
C ASP A 221 2.83 18.09 -13.35
N LYS A 222 2.77 19.31 -13.87
CA LYS A 222 1.55 19.87 -14.46
C LYS A 222 1.04 19.03 -15.62
N ALA A 223 1.92 18.60 -16.53
CA ALA A 223 1.55 17.78 -17.68
C ALA A 223 0.96 16.43 -17.23
N VAL A 224 1.65 15.75 -16.31
CA VAL A 224 1.23 14.43 -15.79
C VAL A 224 -0.11 14.55 -15.03
N VAL A 225 -0.20 15.48 -14.07
CA VAL A 225 -1.41 15.63 -13.23
C VAL A 225 -2.62 16.10 -14.06
N SER A 226 -2.42 16.97 -15.04
CA SER A 226 -3.54 17.49 -15.85
C SER A 226 -4.03 16.51 -16.92
N THR A 227 -3.27 15.47 -17.24
CA THR A 227 -3.60 14.52 -18.32
C THR A 227 -3.87 13.12 -17.79
N PHE A 228 -2.91 12.53 -17.05
CA PHE A 228 -3.11 11.20 -16.46
C PHE A 228 -4.06 11.24 -15.27
N GLY A 229 -3.99 12.29 -14.46
CA GLY A 229 -4.84 12.41 -13.27
C GLY A 229 -6.33 12.16 -13.56
N PRO A 230 -6.99 12.92 -14.43
CA PRO A 230 -8.40 12.69 -14.76
C PRO A 230 -8.69 11.30 -15.36
N ARG A 231 -7.83 10.81 -16.28
CA ARG A 231 -8.05 9.55 -16.98
C ARG A 231 -7.83 8.34 -16.07
N TYR A 232 -6.76 8.32 -15.29
CA TYR A 232 -6.43 7.20 -14.42
C TYR A 232 -7.41 7.00 -13.24
N THR A 233 -8.42 7.86 -13.13
CA THR A 233 -9.53 7.66 -12.17
C THR A 233 -10.50 6.56 -12.61
N PHE A 234 -10.57 6.23 -13.92
CA PHE A 234 -11.52 5.26 -14.47
C PHE A 234 -10.93 4.31 -15.51
N GLU A 235 -9.78 4.64 -16.12
CA GLU A 235 -9.09 3.76 -17.08
C GLU A 235 -7.61 3.66 -16.73
N GLY A 236 -7.03 2.48 -16.92
CA GLY A 236 -5.60 2.25 -16.77
C GLY A 236 -4.84 2.38 -18.10
N PRO A 237 -3.53 2.05 -18.13
CA PRO A 237 -2.71 2.17 -19.36
C PRO A 237 -3.27 1.40 -20.55
N PHE A 238 -3.84 0.23 -20.35
CA PHE A 238 -4.42 -0.57 -21.43
C PHE A 238 -5.75 0.00 -21.93
N GLY A 239 -6.64 0.42 -21.01
CA GLY A 239 -7.88 1.10 -21.38
C GLY A 239 -7.59 2.38 -22.18
N LEU A 240 -6.61 3.17 -21.73
CA LEU A 240 -6.18 4.36 -22.47
C LEU A 240 -5.65 4.04 -23.87
N SER A 241 -4.95 2.90 -24.03
CA SER A 241 -4.46 2.47 -25.36
C SER A 241 -5.59 2.04 -26.28
N ASP A 242 -6.60 1.37 -25.77
CA ASP A 242 -7.79 0.98 -26.54
C ASP A 242 -8.57 2.21 -27.03
N PHE A 243 -8.75 3.20 -26.17
CA PHE A 243 -9.41 4.47 -26.54
C PHE A 243 -8.64 5.27 -27.60
N ALA A 244 -7.32 5.29 -27.51
CA ALA A 244 -6.48 6.01 -28.49
C ALA A 244 -6.30 5.26 -29.82
N GLY A 245 -6.54 3.96 -29.80
CA GLY A 245 -6.27 3.02 -30.88
C GLY A 245 -4.96 2.26 -30.70
N VAL A 246 -5.04 0.95 -30.69
CA VAL A 246 -3.88 0.05 -30.49
C VAL A 246 -2.84 0.23 -31.59
N ASP A 247 -3.27 0.56 -32.83
CA ASP A 247 -2.40 0.91 -33.96
C ASP A 247 -1.61 2.20 -33.73
N VAL A 248 -2.17 3.16 -33.02
CA VAL A 248 -1.46 4.38 -32.60
C VAL A 248 -0.38 4.02 -31.58
N TYR A 249 -0.71 3.17 -30.59
CA TYR A 249 0.26 2.70 -29.61
C TYR A 249 1.36 1.83 -30.22
N GLU A 250 1.08 0.99 -31.24
CA GLU A 250 2.09 0.26 -32.02
C GLU A 250 3.12 1.22 -32.60
N ARG A 251 2.64 2.28 -33.27
CA ARG A 251 3.54 3.30 -33.84
C ARG A 251 4.37 4.01 -32.80
N LEU A 252 3.76 4.44 -31.69
CA LEU A 252 4.48 5.09 -30.58
C LEU A 252 5.50 4.15 -29.95
N ALA A 253 5.13 2.89 -29.71
CA ALA A 253 6.00 1.86 -29.16
C ALA A 253 7.14 1.45 -30.12
N THR A 254 7.06 1.79 -31.39
CA THR A 254 8.13 1.61 -32.36
C THR A 254 9.06 2.84 -32.42
N LEU A 255 8.50 4.04 -32.36
CA LEU A 255 9.25 5.28 -32.57
C LEU A 255 9.95 5.79 -31.31
N LEU A 256 9.31 5.71 -30.13
CA LEU A 256 9.81 6.36 -28.92
C LEU A 256 10.86 5.56 -28.14
N PRO A 257 10.80 4.22 -28.00
CA PRO A 257 11.75 3.49 -27.17
C PRO A 257 13.24 3.79 -27.44
N PRO A 258 13.69 4.03 -28.69
CA PRO A 258 15.08 4.36 -28.96
C PRO A 258 15.55 5.70 -28.37
N VAL A 259 14.62 6.60 -28.00
CA VAL A 259 14.91 7.95 -27.48
C VAL A 259 14.43 8.17 -26.06
N LEU A 260 13.71 7.20 -25.46
CA LEU A 260 13.36 7.21 -24.06
C LEU A 260 14.56 6.86 -23.17
N CYS A 261 14.51 7.28 -21.91
CA CYS A 261 15.54 6.95 -20.94
C CYS A 261 15.69 5.43 -20.73
N SER A 262 16.87 4.91 -20.99
CA SER A 262 17.23 3.49 -20.77
C SER A 262 18.16 3.28 -19.57
N ASP A 263 18.40 4.32 -18.76
CA ASP A 263 19.33 4.28 -17.64
C ASP A 263 18.86 3.28 -16.58
N THR A 264 19.83 2.50 -16.08
CA THR A 264 19.62 1.54 -14.97
C THR A 264 20.08 2.10 -13.62
N GLU A 265 20.74 3.26 -13.64
CA GLU A 265 21.25 3.96 -12.47
C GLU A 265 20.22 4.96 -11.91
N CYS A 266 20.35 5.26 -10.62
CA CYS A 266 19.60 6.35 -10.01
C CYS A 266 19.99 7.68 -10.69
N PRO A 267 19.01 8.54 -11.06
CA PRO A 267 19.29 9.85 -11.66
C PRO A 267 20.24 10.69 -10.83
N GLN A 268 21.17 11.42 -11.48
CA GLN A 268 22.19 12.20 -10.79
C GLN A 268 21.58 13.30 -9.92
N MET A 269 20.54 13.98 -10.41
CA MET A 269 19.83 15.00 -9.63
C MET A 269 19.29 14.47 -8.29
N VAL A 270 18.86 13.20 -8.25
CA VAL A 270 18.36 12.55 -7.02
C VAL A 270 19.53 12.27 -6.06
N LYS A 271 20.64 11.76 -6.59
CA LYS A 271 21.88 11.54 -5.81
C LYS A 271 22.36 12.85 -5.18
N ASP A 272 22.38 13.93 -5.94
CA ASP A 272 22.80 15.27 -5.50
C ASP A 272 21.86 15.83 -4.42
N MET A 273 20.54 15.66 -4.57
CA MET A 273 19.57 16.05 -3.55
C MET A 273 19.78 15.31 -2.24
N VAL A 274 19.98 14.00 -2.30
CA VAL A 274 20.23 13.17 -1.11
C VAL A 274 21.51 13.60 -0.43
N ALA A 275 22.58 13.82 -1.18
CA ALA A 275 23.87 14.31 -0.66
C ALA A 275 23.75 15.70 -0.01
N ALA A 276 22.88 16.56 -0.53
CA ALA A 276 22.56 17.90 0.01
C ALA A 276 21.57 17.87 1.19
N GLY A 277 21.10 16.69 1.64
CA GLY A 277 20.11 16.57 2.70
C GLY A 277 18.69 17.02 2.31
N LYS A 278 18.42 17.23 1.02
CA LYS A 278 17.11 17.64 0.48
C LYS A 278 16.22 16.41 0.27
N LEU A 279 15.64 15.91 1.35
CA LEU A 279 14.92 14.63 1.39
C LEU A 279 13.39 14.77 1.24
N GLY A 280 12.91 15.88 0.69
CA GLY A 280 11.50 16.18 0.51
C GLY A 280 10.83 16.73 1.77
N VAL A 281 9.56 16.38 1.96
CA VAL A 281 8.73 16.91 3.07
C VAL A 281 9.38 16.74 4.44
N LYS A 282 10.01 15.59 4.71
CA LYS A 282 10.65 15.27 6.00
C LYS A 282 11.87 16.12 6.35
N SER A 283 12.46 16.80 5.38
CA SER A 283 13.59 17.73 5.58
C SER A 283 13.22 19.18 5.26
N GLY A 284 11.96 19.44 4.87
CA GLY A 284 11.47 20.76 4.50
C GLY A 284 11.83 21.20 3.08
N GLU A 285 12.70 20.47 2.37
CA GLU A 285 13.08 20.75 0.98
C GLU A 285 13.37 19.43 0.23
N GLY A 286 12.96 19.38 -1.04
CA GLY A 286 13.24 18.38 -2.04
C GLY A 286 13.18 19.02 -3.42
N PHE A 287 12.44 18.46 -4.37
CA PHE A 287 12.08 19.17 -5.63
C PHE A 287 11.31 20.46 -5.35
N TYR A 288 10.59 20.49 -4.23
CA TYR A 288 9.84 21.64 -3.75
C TYR A 288 10.23 21.99 -2.32
N ARG A 289 9.81 23.20 -1.86
CA ARG A 289 9.99 23.66 -0.48
C ARG A 289 8.72 23.51 0.33
N TYR A 290 8.87 23.05 1.56
CA TYR A 290 7.77 22.76 2.49
C TYR A 290 8.03 23.48 3.83
N ARG A 291 7.11 24.31 4.27
CA ARG A 291 7.29 25.12 5.50
C ARG A 291 6.74 24.44 6.76
N ASP A 292 5.74 23.58 6.61
CA ASP A 292 5.04 22.91 7.72
C ASP A 292 4.74 21.47 7.29
N GLU A 293 5.57 20.53 7.75
CA GLU A 293 5.46 19.12 7.41
C GLU A 293 4.11 18.54 7.81
N ALA A 294 3.64 18.83 9.04
CA ALA A 294 2.40 18.27 9.56
C ALA A 294 1.19 18.76 8.76
N LYS A 295 1.17 20.03 8.40
CA LYS A 295 0.12 20.62 7.55
C LYS A 295 0.14 20.02 6.14
N VAL A 296 1.32 19.93 5.53
CA VAL A 296 1.48 19.37 4.17
C VAL A 296 0.97 17.93 4.10
N ARG A 297 1.29 17.10 5.10
CA ARG A 297 0.80 15.74 5.19
C ARG A 297 -0.71 15.68 5.33
N ARG A 298 -1.29 16.44 6.27
CA ARG A 298 -2.76 16.52 6.44
C ARG A 298 -3.47 16.98 5.18
N ASP A 299 -2.98 18.04 4.53
CA ASP A 299 -3.58 18.60 3.31
C ASP A 299 -3.53 17.56 2.16
N ARG A 300 -2.42 16.81 2.05
CA ARG A 300 -2.29 15.72 1.08
C ARG A 300 -3.30 14.60 1.35
N ASP A 301 -3.38 14.13 2.59
CA ASP A 301 -4.28 13.03 2.96
C ASP A 301 -5.75 13.44 2.75
N MET A 302 -6.11 14.68 3.10
CA MET A 302 -7.44 15.22 2.81
C MET A 302 -7.75 15.29 1.30
N ARG A 303 -6.77 15.68 0.47
CA ARG A 303 -6.95 15.69 -0.99
C ARG A 303 -7.19 14.29 -1.52
N ILE A 304 -6.41 13.30 -1.05
CA ILE A 304 -6.58 11.90 -1.44
C ILE A 304 -8.00 11.41 -1.10
N VAL A 305 -8.44 11.60 0.14
CA VAL A 305 -9.78 11.20 0.59
C VAL A 305 -10.88 11.81 -0.28
N LYS A 306 -10.83 13.14 -0.49
CA LYS A 306 -11.82 13.86 -1.31
C LYS A 306 -11.81 13.42 -2.78
N THR A 307 -10.63 13.12 -3.33
CA THR A 307 -10.51 12.62 -4.70
C THR A 307 -11.15 11.24 -4.83
N ILE A 308 -10.84 10.32 -3.90
CA ILE A 308 -11.45 8.98 -3.89
C ILE A 308 -12.98 9.06 -3.80
N GLN A 309 -13.51 9.96 -2.95
CA GLN A 309 -14.95 10.18 -2.84
C GLN A 309 -15.58 10.69 -4.16
N ALA A 310 -14.93 11.66 -4.78
CA ALA A 310 -15.40 12.21 -6.06
C ALA A 310 -15.43 11.14 -7.15
N VAL A 311 -14.38 10.31 -7.23
CA VAL A 311 -14.30 9.19 -8.18
C VAL A 311 -15.39 8.16 -7.91
N ARG A 312 -15.62 7.77 -6.63
CA ARG A 312 -16.70 6.82 -6.28
C ARG A 312 -18.06 7.35 -6.71
N ARG A 313 -18.36 8.63 -6.42
CA ARG A 313 -19.63 9.25 -6.83
C ARG A 313 -19.81 9.23 -8.35
N VAL A 314 -18.77 9.59 -9.11
CA VAL A 314 -18.84 9.54 -10.58
C VAL A 314 -19.11 8.12 -11.07
N ASN A 315 -18.43 7.11 -10.50
CA ASN A 315 -18.65 5.72 -10.90
C ASN A 315 -20.06 5.22 -10.56
N GLU A 316 -20.64 5.67 -9.42
CA GLU A 316 -22.03 5.35 -9.04
C GLU A 316 -23.05 6.03 -9.97
N GLU A 317 -22.80 7.26 -10.42
CA GLU A 317 -23.66 7.99 -11.35
C GLU A 317 -23.61 7.42 -12.78
N MET A 318 -22.52 6.72 -13.14
CA MET A 318 -22.30 6.16 -14.48
C MET A 318 -22.63 4.66 -14.59
N ALA A 319 -22.88 3.96 -13.45
CA ALA A 319 -23.24 2.55 -13.40
C ALA A 319 -24.75 2.33 -13.61
#